data_d0bad5aa3a81ee9778067ecbf394fae3
#
_entry.id   d0bad5aa3a81ee9778067ecbf394fae3
#
_cell.length_a   1.000
_cell.length_b   1.000
_cell.length_c   1.000
_cell.angle_alpha   90.00
_cell.angle_beta   90.00
_cell.angle_gamma   90.00
#
_symmetry.space_group_name_H-M   'P 1'
#
loop_
_entity.id
_entity.type
_entity.pdbx_description
1 polymer ?
#
loop_
_entity_poly.entity_id
_entity_poly.type
_entity_poly.pdbx_seq_one_letter_code
_entity_poly.pdbx_strand_id
1 'polypeptide(L)'
;MIVDTNILLDLYTQDEVWEERSAAAIASAADADVLVINPIIYAELSVAIEKVEELDEFLGADFRRDSLPWEAAFIAGKAFLAYRRRGGSKTAPLPDFYIGAHAAVQGMRILTRDPKRYTSYFPTVEIIEP
;
A
#
# COMPACT_ATOMS: atom_id res chain seq x y z
N MET A 1 -8.16 -2.45 6.22
CA MET A 1 -6.97 -1.54 6.16
C MET A 1 -6.00 -2.05 5.11
N ILE A 2 -5.62 -1.24 4.16
CA ILE A 2 -4.57 -1.58 3.21
C ILE A 2 -3.21 -1.49 3.91
N VAL A 3 -2.37 -2.51 3.73
CA VAL A 3 -1.00 -2.53 4.25
C VAL A 3 -0.05 -2.22 3.11
N ASP A 4 0.64 -1.08 3.22
CA ASP A 4 1.56 -0.62 2.18
C ASP A 4 2.79 -1.53 2.08
N THR A 5 3.36 -1.58 0.89
CA THR A 5 4.51 -2.42 0.57
C THR A 5 5.69 -2.20 1.53
N ASN A 6 5.96 -0.95 1.93
CA ASN A 6 7.09 -0.65 2.82
C ASN A 6 6.98 -1.35 4.18
N ILE A 7 5.77 -1.51 4.71
CA ILE A 7 5.52 -2.23 5.97
C ILE A 7 5.86 -3.72 5.80
N LEU A 8 5.39 -4.33 4.70
CA LEU A 8 5.63 -5.75 4.44
C LEU A 8 7.10 -6.04 4.14
N LEU A 9 7.77 -5.14 3.44
CA LEU A 9 9.20 -5.26 3.17
C LEU A 9 10.04 -5.15 4.45
N ASP A 10 9.63 -4.36 5.43
CA ASP A 10 10.32 -4.31 6.71
C ASP A 10 10.37 -5.68 7.39
N LEU A 11 9.30 -6.45 7.29
CA LEU A 11 9.24 -7.79 7.85
C LEU A 11 10.03 -8.79 6.99
N TYR A 12 9.86 -8.73 5.68
CA TYR A 12 10.55 -9.67 4.78
C TYR A 12 12.06 -9.52 4.83
N THR A 13 12.56 -8.29 4.81
CA THR A 13 14.00 -7.99 4.83
C THR A 13 14.58 -7.95 6.24
N GLN A 14 13.76 -8.06 7.27
CA GLN A 14 14.16 -7.92 8.67
C GLN A 14 14.91 -6.61 8.90
N ASP A 15 14.28 -5.51 8.52
CA ASP A 15 14.86 -4.16 8.61
C ASP A 15 15.28 -3.84 10.04
N GLU A 16 16.54 -3.48 10.25
CA GLU A 16 17.13 -3.24 11.57
C GLU A 16 16.42 -2.14 12.37
N VAL A 17 15.81 -1.19 11.69
CA VAL A 17 15.15 -0.04 12.32
C VAL A 17 13.65 -0.26 12.48
N TRP A 18 13.01 -0.85 11.47
CA TRP A 18 11.54 -0.84 11.34
C TRP A 18 10.85 -2.18 11.58
N GLU A 19 11.55 -3.32 11.50
CA GLU A 19 10.91 -4.63 11.60
C GLU A 19 9.97 -4.75 12.82
N GLU A 20 10.49 -4.42 14.00
CA GLU A 20 9.74 -4.54 15.25
C GLU A 20 8.50 -3.65 15.30
N ARG A 21 8.67 -2.40 14.88
CA ARG A 21 7.57 -1.42 14.85
C ARG A 21 6.52 -1.78 13.82
N SER A 22 6.94 -2.18 12.62
CA SER A 22 6.04 -2.60 11.56
C SER A 22 5.29 -3.88 11.91
N ALA A 23 5.96 -4.85 12.56
CA ALA A 23 5.32 -6.07 13.05
C ALA A 23 4.26 -5.76 14.13
N ALA A 24 4.58 -4.88 15.07
CA ALA A 24 3.65 -4.46 16.10
C ALA A 24 2.44 -3.73 15.51
N ALA A 25 2.66 -2.89 14.50
CA ALA A 25 1.59 -2.17 13.81
C ALA A 25 0.66 -3.12 13.05
N ILE A 26 1.21 -4.13 12.36
CA ILE A 26 0.41 -5.17 11.70
C ILE A 26 -0.43 -5.94 12.72
N ALA A 27 0.15 -6.36 13.83
CA ALA A 27 -0.56 -7.10 14.86
C ALA A 27 -1.72 -6.27 15.43
N SER A 28 -1.47 -5.00 15.73
CA SER A 28 -2.51 -4.08 16.22
C SER A 28 -3.60 -3.84 15.18
N ALA A 29 -3.23 -3.68 13.92
CA ALA A 29 -4.18 -3.50 12.84
C ALA A 29 -5.04 -4.75 12.61
N ALA A 30 -4.47 -5.94 12.71
CA ALA A 30 -5.18 -7.20 12.54
C ALA A 30 -6.23 -7.44 13.64
N ASP A 31 -5.99 -6.92 14.84
CA ASP A 31 -6.97 -6.99 15.94
C ASP A 31 -8.18 -6.08 15.69
N ALA A 32 -8.01 -5.02 14.94
CA ALA A 32 -9.04 -3.98 14.73
C ALA A 32 -9.71 -4.05 13.36
N ASP A 33 -9.10 -4.65 12.36
CA ASP A 33 -9.55 -4.57 10.98
C ASP A 33 -9.06 -5.77 10.15
N VAL A 34 -9.64 -5.96 8.98
CA VAL A 34 -9.12 -6.91 7.98
C VAL A 34 -7.93 -6.26 7.27
N LEU A 35 -6.82 -7.00 7.20
CA LEU A 35 -5.64 -6.57 6.46
C LEU A 35 -5.81 -6.88 4.98
N VAL A 36 -5.57 -5.89 4.13
CA VAL A 36 -5.82 -5.97 2.68
C VAL A 36 -4.55 -5.64 1.91
N ILE A 37 -4.29 -6.42 0.87
CA ILE A 37 -3.34 -6.08 -0.19
C ILE A 37 -4.05 -6.13 -1.54
N ASN A 38 -3.45 -5.51 -2.54
CA ASN A 38 -3.96 -5.51 -3.91
C ASN A 38 -2.87 -5.93 -4.91
N PRO A 39 -3.18 -6.09 -6.20
CA PRO A 39 -2.19 -6.49 -7.20
C PRO A 39 -0.99 -5.55 -7.32
N ILE A 40 -1.14 -4.27 -7.03
CA ILE A 40 -0.05 -3.30 -7.08
C ILE A 40 0.97 -3.58 -5.97
N ILE A 41 0.51 -3.78 -4.75
CA ILE A 41 1.35 -4.14 -3.60
C ILE A 41 2.03 -5.49 -3.85
N TYR A 42 1.27 -6.46 -4.35
CA TYR A 42 1.81 -7.78 -4.70
C TYR A 42 2.93 -7.67 -5.74
N ALA A 43 2.74 -6.86 -6.78
CA ALA A 43 3.75 -6.61 -7.80
C ALA A 43 5.01 -5.97 -7.22
N GLU A 44 4.86 -4.99 -6.34
CA GLU A 44 6.00 -4.36 -5.67
C GLU A 44 6.77 -5.34 -4.79
N LEU A 45 6.09 -6.21 -4.05
CA LEU A 45 6.72 -7.26 -3.25
C LEU A 45 7.50 -8.25 -4.13
N SER A 46 6.99 -8.56 -5.32
CA SER A 46 7.64 -9.50 -6.25
C SER A 46 9.00 -9.00 -6.75
N VAL A 47 9.28 -7.71 -6.65
CA VAL A 47 10.60 -7.16 -6.98
C VAL A 47 11.68 -7.65 -5.99
N ALA A 48 11.31 -7.78 -4.73
CA ALA A 48 12.22 -8.26 -3.68
C ALA A 48 12.16 -9.78 -3.48
N ILE A 49 11.03 -10.41 -3.79
CA ILE A 49 10.79 -11.84 -3.54
C ILE A 49 10.79 -12.58 -4.88
N GLU A 50 11.77 -13.45 -5.08
CA GLU A 50 12.05 -14.05 -6.39
C GLU A 50 10.96 -15.03 -6.86
N LYS A 51 10.44 -15.85 -5.94
CA LYS A 51 9.51 -16.93 -6.28
C LYS A 51 8.10 -16.67 -5.78
N VAL A 52 7.11 -16.97 -6.61
CA VAL A 52 5.70 -16.82 -6.24
C VAL A 52 5.32 -17.65 -5.02
N GLU A 53 5.86 -18.86 -4.90
CA GLU A 53 5.62 -19.74 -3.75
C GLU A 53 6.14 -19.11 -2.45
N GLU A 54 7.31 -18.49 -2.49
CA GLU A 54 7.89 -17.80 -1.35
C GLU A 54 7.05 -16.57 -0.96
N LEU A 55 6.60 -15.79 -1.93
CA LEU A 55 5.73 -14.64 -1.69
C LEU A 55 4.39 -15.07 -1.06
N ASP A 56 3.77 -16.10 -1.61
CA ASP A 56 2.51 -16.60 -1.10
C ASP A 56 2.66 -17.20 0.32
N GLU A 57 3.75 -17.88 0.60
CA GLU A 57 4.06 -18.38 1.94
C GLU A 57 4.29 -17.23 2.93
N PHE A 58 5.03 -16.20 2.53
CA PHE A 58 5.28 -15.01 3.34
C PHE A 58 3.97 -14.30 3.73
N LEU A 59 3.08 -14.11 2.77
CA LEU A 59 1.79 -13.46 3.01
C LEU A 59 0.84 -14.34 3.83
N GLY A 60 0.87 -15.65 3.61
CA GLY A 60 -0.02 -16.60 4.28
C GLY A 60 -1.49 -16.28 4.06
N ALA A 61 -2.31 -16.62 5.06
CA ALA A 61 -3.75 -16.39 5.04
C ALA A 61 -4.19 -15.10 5.75
N ASP A 62 -3.26 -14.32 6.26
CA ASP A 62 -3.56 -13.17 7.11
C ASP A 62 -4.02 -11.93 6.31
N PHE A 63 -3.75 -11.92 5.01
CA PHE A 63 -4.07 -10.79 4.14
C PHE A 63 -5.16 -11.16 3.15
N ARG A 64 -6.24 -10.36 3.14
CA ARG A 64 -7.25 -10.45 2.07
C ARG A 64 -6.67 -9.84 0.80
N ARG A 65 -6.79 -10.54 -0.32
CA ARG A 65 -6.33 -10.07 -1.62
C ARG A 65 -7.50 -9.49 -2.40
N ASP A 66 -7.57 -8.16 -2.45
CA ASP A 66 -8.61 -7.46 -3.19
C ASP A 66 -8.12 -7.07 -4.58
N SER A 67 -8.98 -7.22 -5.58
CA SER A 67 -8.74 -6.67 -6.92
C SER A 67 -8.71 -5.14 -6.85
N LEU A 68 -7.97 -4.50 -7.76
CA LEU A 68 -8.02 -3.05 -7.89
C LEU A 68 -9.33 -2.66 -8.59
N PRO A 69 -10.22 -1.87 -7.95
CA PRO A 69 -11.44 -1.43 -8.60
C PRO A 69 -11.16 -0.55 -9.83
N TRP A 70 -11.97 -0.70 -10.88
CA TRP A 70 -11.85 0.15 -12.07
C TRP A 70 -11.98 1.64 -11.74
N GLU A 71 -12.89 1.98 -10.83
CA GLU A 71 -13.05 3.36 -10.34
C GLU A 71 -11.76 3.90 -9.71
N ALA A 72 -11.06 3.06 -8.94
CA ALA A 72 -9.77 3.44 -8.35
C ALA A 72 -8.72 3.70 -9.43
N ALA A 73 -8.70 2.92 -10.50
CA ALA A 73 -7.79 3.15 -11.62
C ALA A 73 -8.06 4.51 -12.29
N PHE A 74 -9.32 4.87 -12.49
CA PHE A 74 -9.70 6.18 -13.04
C PHE A 74 -9.23 7.32 -12.11
N ILE A 75 -9.49 7.21 -10.82
CA ILE A 75 -9.09 8.22 -9.81
C ILE A 75 -7.56 8.33 -9.72
N ALA A 76 -6.84 7.20 -9.81
CA ALA A 76 -5.37 7.21 -9.86
C ALA A 76 -4.86 8.03 -11.06
N GLY A 77 -5.49 7.90 -12.22
CA GLY A 77 -5.19 8.70 -13.40
C GLY A 77 -5.41 10.19 -13.17
N LYS A 78 -6.48 10.57 -12.48
CA LYS A 78 -6.77 11.98 -12.13
C LYS A 78 -5.77 12.55 -11.12
N ALA A 79 -5.37 11.76 -10.13
CA ALA A 79 -4.34 12.14 -9.17
C ALA A 79 -2.99 12.35 -9.88
N PHE A 80 -2.66 11.47 -10.82
CA PHE A 80 -1.46 11.64 -11.66
C PHE A 80 -1.51 12.93 -12.48
N LEU A 81 -2.65 13.25 -13.08
CA LEU A 81 -2.81 14.50 -13.83
C LEU A 81 -2.58 15.72 -12.94
N ALA A 82 -3.10 15.72 -11.71
CA ALA A 82 -2.86 16.77 -10.73
C ALA A 82 -1.37 16.87 -10.37
N TYR A 83 -0.70 15.73 -10.19
CA TYR A 83 0.75 15.66 -9.94
C TYR A 83 1.52 16.32 -11.09
N ARG A 84 1.20 16.01 -12.35
CA ARG A 84 1.84 16.61 -13.54
C ARG A 84 1.63 18.12 -13.59
N ARG A 85 0.44 18.60 -13.29
CA ARG A 85 0.10 20.04 -13.26
C ARG A 85 0.86 20.80 -12.17
N ARG A 86 1.31 20.10 -11.12
CA ARG A 86 2.16 20.66 -10.05
C ARG A 86 3.65 20.57 -10.38
N GLY A 87 4.02 20.23 -11.63
CA GLY A 87 5.39 20.15 -12.07
C GLY A 87 6.04 18.77 -11.91
N GLY A 88 5.25 17.73 -11.66
CA GLY A 88 5.76 16.36 -11.57
C GLY A 88 6.38 15.88 -12.88
N SER A 89 7.49 15.16 -12.79
CA SER A 89 8.33 14.75 -13.93
C SER A 89 8.07 13.35 -14.46
N LYS A 90 7.34 12.51 -13.72
CA LYS A 90 7.02 11.13 -14.15
C LYS A 90 6.03 11.15 -15.32
N THR A 91 6.08 10.12 -16.15
CA THR A 91 5.27 10.02 -17.38
C THR A 91 4.11 9.05 -17.28
N ALA A 92 4.04 8.26 -16.20
CA ALA A 92 2.96 7.31 -15.94
C ALA A 92 2.58 7.33 -14.46
N PRO A 93 1.33 6.95 -14.11
CA PRO A 93 0.90 6.89 -12.72
C PRO A 93 1.82 6.00 -11.88
N LEU A 94 2.17 6.50 -10.70
CA LEU A 94 3.00 5.78 -9.73
C LEU A 94 2.14 4.77 -8.94
N PRO A 95 2.74 3.69 -8.39
CA PRO A 95 2.01 2.73 -7.55
C PRO A 95 1.20 3.38 -6.43
N ASP A 96 1.73 4.42 -5.80
CA ASP A 96 1.06 5.13 -4.71
C ASP A 96 -0.29 5.74 -5.12
N PHE A 97 -0.42 6.18 -6.37
CA PHE A 97 -1.69 6.70 -6.86
C PHE A 97 -2.77 5.61 -6.91
N TYR A 98 -2.41 4.39 -7.32
CA TYR A 98 -3.34 3.26 -7.33
C TYR A 98 -3.71 2.81 -5.92
N ILE A 99 -2.73 2.72 -5.03
CA ILE A 99 -2.94 2.31 -3.64
C ILE A 99 -3.84 3.33 -2.90
N GLY A 100 -3.52 4.61 -3.03
CA GLY A 100 -4.30 5.69 -2.43
C GLY A 100 -5.71 5.77 -2.97
N ALA A 101 -5.88 5.64 -4.29
CA ALA A 101 -7.19 5.63 -4.93
C ALA A 101 -8.03 4.42 -4.50
N HIS A 102 -7.42 3.25 -4.38
CA HIS A 102 -8.11 2.05 -3.88
C HIS A 102 -8.65 2.27 -2.47
N ALA A 103 -7.81 2.79 -1.57
CA ALA A 103 -8.24 3.11 -0.21
C ALA A 103 -9.37 4.14 -0.19
N ALA A 104 -9.28 5.20 -0.99
CA ALA A 104 -10.29 6.25 -1.06
C ALA A 104 -11.64 5.72 -1.55
N VAL A 105 -11.65 4.93 -2.62
CA VAL A 105 -12.88 4.36 -3.22
C VAL A 105 -13.57 3.39 -2.27
N GLN A 106 -12.81 2.56 -1.56
CA GLN A 106 -13.34 1.53 -0.66
C GLN A 106 -13.52 2.01 0.78
N GLY A 107 -13.17 3.25 1.09
CA GLY A 107 -13.25 3.78 2.45
C GLY A 107 -12.32 3.07 3.42
N MET A 108 -11.14 2.64 2.97
CA MET A 108 -10.16 1.94 3.80
C MET A 108 -9.07 2.89 4.29
N ARG A 109 -8.50 2.56 5.45
CA ARG A 109 -7.28 3.20 5.96
C ARG A 109 -6.05 2.58 5.29
N ILE A 110 -4.92 3.29 5.35
CA ILE A 110 -3.63 2.77 4.88
C ILE A 110 -2.65 2.75 6.05
N LEU A 111 -2.01 1.60 6.27
CA LEU A 111 -0.87 1.46 7.17
C LEU A 111 0.40 1.63 6.34
N THR A 112 1.17 2.69 6.60
CA THR A 112 2.37 3.05 5.83
C THR A 112 3.39 3.77 6.69
N ARG A 113 4.67 3.64 6.36
CA ARG A 113 5.75 4.47 6.92
C ARG A 113 5.86 5.86 6.28
N ASP A 114 5.21 6.04 5.14
CA ASP A 114 5.37 7.28 4.34
C ASP A 114 4.01 7.95 4.07
N PRO A 115 3.45 8.63 5.07
CA PRO A 115 2.13 9.25 4.93
C PRO A 115 2.09 10.32 3.83
N LYS A 116 3.21 10.98 3.54
CA LYS A 116 3.27 12.05 2.53
C LYS A 116 2.93 11.58 1.13
N ARG A 117 3.15 10.29 0.84
CA ARG A 117 2.79 9.70 -0.45
C ARG A 117 1.29 9.79 -0.74
N TYR A 118 0.46 9.84 0.30
CA TYR A 118 -0.99 9.73 0.17
C TYR A 118 -1.72 11.02 0.51
N THR A 119 -1.25 11.77 1.50
CA THR A 119 -2.00 12.91 2.05
C THR A 119 -2.23 14.04 1.05
N SER A 120 -1.32 14.25 0.11
CA SER A 120 -1.43 15.34 -0.87
C SER A 120 -2.53 15.12 -1.91
N TYR A 121 -2.81 13.87 -2.28
CA TYR A 121 -3.74 13.51 -3.35
C TYR A 121 -4.97 12.76 -2.87
N PHE A 122 -4.94 12.22 -1.66
CA PHE A 122 -6.02 11.44 -1.06
C PHE A 122 -6.29 11.90 0.37
N PRO A 123 -6.69 13.18 0.56
CA PRO A 123 -6.82 13.76 1.90
C PRO A 123 -7.92 13.14 2.75
N THR A 124 -8.86 12.40 2.12
CA THR A 124 -9.94 11.71 2.84
C THR A 124 -9.51 10.36 3.43
N VAL A 125 -8.36 9.84 3.00
CA VAL A 125 -7.84 8.55 3.48
C VAL A 125 -7.14 8.73 4.82
N GLU A 126 -7.59 7.98 5.82
CA GLU A 126 -6.94 7.94 7.13
C GLU A 126 -5.64 7.13 7.05
N ILE A 127 -4.55 7.70 7.53
CA ILE A 127 -3.23 7.07 7.52
C ILE A 127 -2.87 6.62 8.93
N ILE A 128 -2.40 5.39 9.03
CA ILE A 128 -1.85 4.82 10.28
C ILE A 128 -0.35 4.60 10.07
N GLU A 129 0.45 5.06 11.00
CA GLU A 129 1.90 4.88 10.99
C GLU A 129 2.33 3.87 12.04
N PRO A 130 3.39 3.10 11.76
CA PRO A 130 3.93 2.15 12.74
C PRO A 130 4.66 2.79 13.90
#